data_a426f46e9710bb0869dc571e15fedc4d
#
_entry.id   a426f46e9710bb0869dc571e15fedc4d
#
_cell.length_a   1.000
_cell.length_b   1.000
_cell.length_c   1.000
_cell.angle_alpha   90.00
_cell.angle_beta   90.00
_cell.angle_gamma   90.00
#
_symmetry.space_group_name_H-M   'P 1'
#
loop_
_entity.id
_entity.type
_entity.pdbx_description
1 polymer ?
#
loop_
_entity_poly.entity_id
_entity_poly.type
_entity_poly.pdbx_seq_one_letter_code
_entity_poly.pdbx_strand_id
1 'polypeptide(L)'
;MKIEDRQGYVERYEKRLQEFGYSPETLGWGVHGRQEVRFSVLAELAIQMSESSVLDVGCGFCDLHNFLVDHGWHGHYTGIDIVPGLLEVARQLHPGLDVREMDITEADAELDEYDFVISSGVFNAKLPSGNNETHIKAALGSMHSHSRRATCVDFLSTHVDFQKPGAHHTDPGWAFAQAKHLTRRLLLRHDYMPYEFALFLYHDDSISERNVFRCFEGTLPGGA
;
A
#
# COMPACT_ATOMS: atom_id res chain seq x y z
N MET A 1 1.69 13.12 9.80
CA MET A 1 2.01 14.04 8.65
C MET A 1 2.04 15.49 9.16
N LYS A 2 2.79 16.43 8.50
CA LYS A 2 2.67 17.88 8.85
C LYS A 2 1.29 18.40 8.49
N ILE A 3 0.79 19.38 9.27
CA ILE A 3 -0.55 19.97 9.08
C ILE A 3 -0.71 20.56 7.67
N GLU A 4 0.29 21.28 7.16
CA GLU A 4 0.28 21.87 5.82
C GLU A 4 0.22 20.83 4.70
N ASP A 5 0.90 19.68 4.88
CA ASP A 5 0.87 18.58 3.92
C ASP A 5 -0.49 17.88 3.92
N ARG A 6 -1.06 17.63 5.12
CA ARG A 6 -2.40 17.06 5.27
C ARG A 6 -3.47 17.94 4.61
N GLN A 7 -3.44 19.24 4.88
CA GLN A 7 -4.37 20.19 4.28
C GLN A 7 -4.29 20.20 2.75
N GLY A 8 -3.08 20.27 2.19
CA GLY A 8 -2.88 20.24 0.74
C GLY A 8 -3.31 18.93 0.09
N TYR A 9 -3.19 17.80 0.82
CA TYR A 9 -3.68 16.50 0.38
C TYR A 9 -5.21 16.46 0.36
N VAL A 10 -5.85 16.85 1.46
CA VAL A 10 -7.31 16.89 1.58
C VAL A 10 -7.91 17.81 0.52
N GLU A 11 -7.46 19.05 0.40
CA GLU A 11 -7.94 20.02 -0.61
C GLU A 11 -7.83 19.48 -2.03
N ARG A 12 -6.74 18.80 -2.35
CA ARG A 12 -6.52 18.18 -3.67
C ARG A 12 -7.57 17.13 -3.99
N TYR A 13 -7.83 16.20 -3.06
CA TYR A 13 -8.76 15.11 -3.30
C TYR A 13 -10.21 15.53 -3.19
N GLU A 14 -10.56 16.46 -2.30
CA GLU A 14 -11.89 17.08 -2.22
C GLU A 14 -12.26 17.79 -3.53
N LYS A 15 -11.32 18.56 -4.10
CA LYS A 15 -11.52 19.20 -5.41
C LYS A 15 -11.76 18.17 -6.51
N ARG A 16 -10.97 17.10 -6.53
CA ARG A 16 -11.15 16.04 -7.54
C ARG A 16 -12.46 15.30 -7.36
N LEU A 17 -12.87 15.06 -6.11
CA LEU A 17 -14.17 14.45 -5.81
C LEU A 17 -15.33 15.31 -6.29
N GLN A 18 -15.26 16.63 -6.14
CA GLN A 18 -16.26 17.56 -6.67
C GLN A 18 -16.30 17.56 -8.21
N GLU A 19 -15.15 17.38 -8.88
CA GLU A 19 -15.04 17.41 -10.34
C GLU A 19 -15.46 16.08 -10.98
N PHE A 20 -15.05 14.94 -10.41
CA PHE A 20 -15.17 13.61 -11.04
C PHE A 20 -16.11 12.64 -10.31
N GLY A 21 -16.56 12.98 -9.09
CA GLY A 21 -17.40 12.08 -8.29
C GLY A 21 -16.69 10.77 -7.91
N TYR A 22 -17.46 9.70 -7.75
CA TYR A 22 -16.90 8.35 -7.57
C TYR A 22 -16.35 7.86 -8.90
N SER A 23 -15.06 7.96 -9.08
CA SER A 23 -14.37 7.51 -10.29
C SER A 23 -12.86 7.28 -10.05
N PRO A 24 -12.21 6.47 -10.89
CA PRO A 24 -10.75 6.29 -10.84
C PRO A 24 -9.97 7.59 -11.00
N GLU A 25 -10.52 8.55 -11.78
CA GLU A 25 -9.91 9.86 -11.98
C GLU A 25 -9.79 10.64 -10.67
N THR A 26 -10.75 10.53 -9.76
CA THR A 26 -10.73 11.18 -8.45
C THR A 26 -9.51 10.76 -7.65
N LEU A 27 -9.20 9.47 -7.64
CA LEU A 27 -8.03 8.93 -6.94
C LEU A 27 -6.71 9.12 -7.72
N GLY A 28 -6.78 9.71 -8.94
CA GLY A 28 -5.60 9.95 -9.76
C GLY A 28 -5.14 8.74 -10.58
N TRP A 29 -5.95 7.69 -10.58
CA TRP A 29 -5.75 6.53 -11.44
C TRP A 29 -6.03 6.94 -12.88
N GLY A 30 -5.09 6.68 -13.78
CA GLY A 30 -5.36 6.88 -15.20
C GLY A 30 -6.36 5.85 -15.73
N VAL A 31 -6.96 6.15 -16.86
CA VAL A 31 -7.83 5.24 -17.60
C VAL A 31 -7.09 3.93 -17.87
N HIS A 32 -7.74 2.76 -17.70
CA HIS A 32 -7.29 1.41 -18.09
C HIS A 32 -6.67 0.49 -17.02
N GLY A 33 -7.45 0.09 -15.99
CA GLY A 33 -7.15 -1.12 -15.20
C GLY A 33 -5.84 -1.13 -14.39
N ARG A 34 -5.13 0.01 -14.30
CA ARG A 34 -3.87 0.09 -13.55
C ARG A 34 -4.06 -0.13 -12.06
N GLN A 35 -5.22 0.24 -11.53
CA GLN A 35 -5.58 0.00 -10.15
C GLN A 35 -5.66 -1.50 -9.86
N GLU A 36 -6.34 -2.26 -10.72
CA GLU A 36 -6.47 -3.71 -10.60
C GLU A 36 -5.12 -4.43 -10.66
N VAL A 37 -4.21 -3.99 -11.54
CA VAL A 37 -2.84 -4.54 -11.61
C VAL A 37 -2.10 -4.32 -10.30
N ARG A 38 -2.21 -3.14 -9.67
CA ARG A 38 -1.59 -2.88 -8.37
C ARG A 38 -2.21 -3.75 -7.28
N PHE A 39 -3.54 -3.83 -7.24
CA PHE A 39 -4.25 -4.66 -6.27
C PHE A 39 -3.87 -6.13 -6.42
N SER A 40 -3.77 -6.66 -7.65
CA SER A 40 -3.37 -8.05 -7.88
C SER A 40 -1.97 -8.37 -7.33
N VAL A 41 -1.07 -7.38 -7.35
CA VAL A 41 0.27 -7.52 -6.79
C VAL A 41 0.26 -7.39 -5.27
N LEU A 42 -0.32 -6.30 -4.75
CA LEU A 42 -0.25 -5.98 -3.31
C LEU A 42 -1.10 -6.92 -2.45
N ALA A 43 -2.24 -7.38 -2.96
CA ALA A 43 -3.18 -8.24 -2.25
C ALA A 43 -2.89 -9.75 -2.39
N GLU A 44 -1.87 -10.15 -3.18
CA GLU A 44 -1.55 -11.55 -3.46
C GLU A 44 -1.49 -12.41 -2.20
N LEU A 45 -0.83 -11.94 -1.15
CA LEU A 45 -0.69 -12.65 0.11
C LEU A 45 -2.02 -12.75 0.89
N ALA A 46 -2.81 -11.69 0.90
CA ALA A 46 -4.10 -11.66 1.58
C ALA A 46 -5.10 -12.62 0.89
N ILE A 47 -5.12 -12.63 -0.44
CA ILE A 47 -5.97 -13.55 -1.23
C ILE A 47 -5.60 -15.02 -0.97
N GLN A 48 -4.30 -15.34 -0.87
CA GLN A 48 -3.83 -16.69 -0.52
C GLN A 48 -4.25 -17.10 0.90
N MET A 49 -4.55 -16.13 1.76
CA MET A 49 -5.00 -16.32 3.14
C MET A 49 -6.38 -15.69 3.32
N SER A 50 -7.39 -16.29 2.72
CA SER A 50 -8.73 -15.72 2.52
C SER A 50 -9.48 -15.24 3.78
N GLU A 51 -9.10 -15.72 4.96
CA GLU A 51 -9.67 -15.32 6.26
C GLU A 51 -8.80 -14.29 7.02
N SER A 52 -7.70 -13.83 6.39
CA SER A 52 -6.78 -12.88 7.04
C SER A 52 -7.42 -11.51 7.26
N SER A 53 -6.92 -10.77 8.26
CA SER A 53 -7.28 -9.38 8.46
C SER A 53 -6.42 -8.45 7.61
N VAL A 54 -7.06 -7.43 7.02
CA VAL A 54 -6.41 -6.43 6.15
C VAL A 54 -6.69 -5.02 6.66
N LEU A 55 -5.64 -4.23 6.84
CA LEU A 55 -5.70 -2.79 6.96
C LEU A 55 -5.31 -2.16 5.62
N ASP A 56 -6.22 -1.36 5.05
CA ASP A 56 -5.99 -0.58 3.84
C ASP A 56 -5.67 0.88 4.18
N VAL A 57 -4.43 1.27 3.96
CA VAL A 57 -3.91 2.62 4.29
C VAL A 57 -4.02 3.52 3.07
N GLY A 58 -4.81 4.59 3.19
CA GLY A 58 -5.22 5.44 2.07
C GLY A 58 -6.27 4.74 1.22
N CYS A 59 -7.29 4.19 1.89
CA CYS A 59 -8.31 3.33 1.28
C CYS A 59 -9.18 4.02 0.23
N GLY A 60 -9.25 5.36 0.23
CA GLY A 60 -10.08 6.13 -0.69
C GLY A 60 -11.54 5.69 -0.65
N PHE A 61 -12.02 5.09 -1.73
CA PHE A 61 -13.38 4.53 -1.84
C PHE A 61 -13.51 3.08 -1.38
N CYS A 62 -12.47 2.48 -0.83
CA CYS A 62 -12.38 1.05 -0.46
C CYS A 62 -12.48 0.08 -1.66
N ASP A 63 -12.00 0.49 -2.83
CA ASP A 63 -12.01 -0.38 -4.03
C ASP A 63 -11.16 -1.64 -3.84
N LEU A 64 -10.12 -1.59 -2.99
CA LEU A 64 -9.33 -2.77 -2.63
C LEU A 64 -10.18 -3.83 -1.91
N HIS A 65 -11.15 -3.43 -1.08
CA HIS A 65 -12.07 -4.37 -0.45
C HIS A 65 -12.87 -5.16 -1.49
N ASN A 66 -13.44 -4.46 -2.50
CA ASN A 66 -14.19 -5.13 -3.57
C ASN A 66 -13.29 -6.10 -4.33
N PHE A 67 -12.08 -5.66 -4.68
CA PHE A 67 -11.11 -6.50 -5.35
C PHE A 67 -10.79 -7.78 -4.56
N LEU A 68 -10.57 -7.67 -3.25
CA LEU A 68 -10.31 -8.81 -2.37
C LEU A 68 -11.49 -9.80 -2.36
N VAL A 69 -12.71 -9.28 -2.18
CA VAL A 69 -13.94 -10.11 -2.15
C VAL A 69 -14.16 -10.83 -3.49
N ASP A 70 -13.99 -10.13 -4.60
CA ASP A 70 -14.12 -10.69 -5.95
C ASP A 70 -13.10 -11.81 -6.22
N HIS A 71 -11.97 -11.82 -5.48
CA HIS A 71 -10.95 -12.86 -5.56
C HIS A 71 -11.03 -13.91 -4.43
N GLY A 72 -12.17 -13.98 -3.74
CA GLY A 72 -12.46 -15.04 -2.77
C GLY A 72 -11.93 -14.79 -1.36
N TRP A 73 -11.48 -13.57 -1.06
CA TRP A 73 -11.15 -13.18 0.31
C TRP A 73 -12.42 -12.81 1.07
N HIS A 74 -12.51 -13.21 2.35
CA HIS A 74 -13.68 -12.98 3.22
C HIS A 74 -13.28 -12.72 4.68
N GLY A 75 -12.09 -12.18 4.89
CA GLY A 75 -11.55 -11.85 6.20
C GLY A 75 -12.08 -10.52 6.75
N HIS A 76 -11.37 -9.98 7.73
CA HIS A 76 -11.71 -8.71 8.36
C HIS A 76 -10.98 -7.54 7.67
N TYR A 77 -11.73 -6.54 7.21
CA TYR A 77 -11.20 -5.35 6.55
C TYR A 77 -11.42 -4.09 7.40
N THR A 78 -10.39 -3.27 7.49
CA THR A 78 -10.47 -1.89 7.97
C THR A 78 -9.80 -0.97 6.96
N GLY A 79 -10.48 0.09 6.56
CA GLY A 79 -9.94 1.15 5.71
C GLY A 79 -9.63 2.41 6.51
N ILE A 80 -8.47 3.01 6.29
CA ILE A 80 -8.15 4.34 6.85
C ILE A 80 -7.75 5.31 5.73
N ASP A 81 -8.21 6.55 5.84
CA ASP A 81 -7.83 7.64 4.94
C ASP A 81 -7.86 8.97 5.69
N ILE A 82 -7.15 9.97 5.21
CA ILE A 82 -7.14 11.33 5.78
C ILE A 82 -8.13 12.28 5.11
N VAL A 83 -8.82 11.85 4.04
CA VAL A 83 -9.73 12.68 3.22
C VAL A 83 -11.19 12.37 3.58
N PRO A 84 -11.87 13.23 4.35
CA PRO A 84 -13.22 12.96 4.83
C PRO A 84 -14.24 12.70 3.73
N GLY A 85 -14.17 13.45 2.62
CA GLY A 85 -15.11 13.31 1.51
C GLY A 85 -15.01 11.95 0.81
N LEU A 86 -13.80 11.37 0.68
CA LEU A 86 -13.64 10.02 0.13
C LEU A 86 -14.27 8.97 1.06
N LEU A 87 -14.05 9.11 2.37
CA LEU A 87 -14.62 8.20 3.38
C LEU A 87 -16.14 8.27 3.46
N GLU A 88 -16.73 9.45 3.24
CA GLU A 88 -18.19 9.59 3.18
C GLU A 88 -18.76 8.79 2.01
N VAL A 89 -18.14 8.87 0.83
CA VAL A 89 -18.53 8.07 -0.33
C VAL A 89 -18.30 6.57 -0.07
N ALA A 90 -17.16 6.21 0.52
CA ALA A 90 -16.87 4.81 0.88
C ALA A 90 -17.95 4.21 1.79
N ARG A 91 -18.40 4.94 2.83
CA ARG A 91 -19.48 4.49 3.74
C ARG A 91 -20.82 4.33 3.04
N GLN A 92 -21.11 5.18 2.04
CA GLN A 92 -22.33 5.05 1.23
C GLN A 92 -22.28 3.84 0.31
N LEU A 93 -21.13 3.56 -0.30
CA LEU A 93 -20.94 2.41 -1.20
C LEU A 93 -20.88 1.08 -0.45
N HIS A 94 -20.33 1.08 0.78
CA HIS A 94 -20.07 -0.09 1.58
C HIS A 94 -20.67 0.04 2.99
N PRO A 95 -22.01 0.01 3.13
CA PRO A 95 -22.65 0.13 4.45
C PRO A 95 -22.17 -0.97 5.41
N GLY A 96 -21.66 -0.54 6.57
CA GLY A 96 -21.18 -1.47 7.60
C GLY A 96 -19.70 -1.85 7.51
N LEU A 97 -18.98 -1.41 6.49
CA LEU A 97 -17.52 -1.57 6.45
C LEU A 97 -16.85 -0.63 7.47
N ASP A 98 -15.82 -1.13 8.16
CA ASP A 98 -15.06 -0.32 9.11
C ASP A 98 -14.14 0.65 8.35
N VAL A 99 -14.52 1.94 8.35
CA VAL A 99 -13.82 3.00 7.62
C VAL A 99 -13.58 4.18 8.54
N ARG A 100 -12.31 4.55 8.76
CA ARG A 100 -11.92 5.54 9.78
C ARG A 100 -11.12 6.68 9.15
N GLU A 101 -11.37 7.92 9.61
CA GLU A 101 -10.50 9.06 9.31
C GLU A 101 -9.27 9.00 10.21
N MET A 102 -8.11 8.67 9.61
CA MET A 102 -6.87 8.48 10.36
C MET A 102 -5.63 8.68 9.48
N ASP A 103 -4.60 9.29 10.04
CA ASP A 103 -3.25 9.29 9.49
C ASP A 103 -2.45 8.15 10.12
N ILE A 104 -1.97 7.23 9.32
CA ILE A 104 -1.18 6.07 9.78
C ILE A 104 0.06 6.48 10.60
N THR A 105 0.60 7.67 10.37
CA THR A 105 1.76 8.17 11.12
C THR A 105 1.42 8.66 12.55
N GLU A 106 0.13 8.71 12.88
CA GLU A 106 -0.40 9.17 14.18
C GLU A 106 -1.21 8.06 14.88
N ALA A 107 -1.20 6.84 14.36
CA ALA A 107 -2.09 5.74 14.72
C ALA A 107 -1.73 4.97 15.99
N ASP A 108 -0.62 5.27 16.65
CA ASP A 108 0.06 4.42 17.65
C ASP A 108 -0.79 3.91 18.84
N ALA A 109 -2.00 4.42 19.09
CA ALA A 109 -2.79 4.03 20.25
C ALA A 109 -4.20 3.50 19.96
N GLU A 110 -4.69 3.63 18.71
CA GLU A 110 -6.11 3.37 18.40
C GLU A 110 -6.31 2.29 17.31
N LEU A 111 -5.23 1.75 16.79
CA LEU A 111 -5.25 0.80 15.68
C LEU A 111 -4.79 -0.57 16.13
N ASP A 112 -5.60 -1.59 15.84
CA ASP A 112 -5.23 -2.98 16.08
C ASP A 112 -4.11 -3.45 15.14
N GLU A 113 -3.57 -4.63 15.41
CA GLU A 113 -2.69 -5.33 14.47
C GLU A 113 -3.52 -6.15 13.46
N TYR A 114 -3.08 -6.14 12.21
CA TYR A 114 -3.69 -6.86 11.10
C TYR A 114 -2.72 -7.89 10.53
N ASP A 115 -3.22 -8.94 9.87
CA ASP A 115 -2.34 -9.89 9.20
C ASP A 115 -1.55 -9.19 8.09
N PHE A 116 -2.23 -8.37 7.30
CA PHE A 116 -1.63 -7.58 6.23
C PHE A 116 -1.99 -6.10 6.34
N VAL A 117 -1.00 -5.24 6.15
CA VAL A 117 -1.19 -3.80 5.99
C VAL A 117 -0.83 -3.45 4.56
N ILE A 118 -1.80 -2.95 3.80
CA ILE A 118 -1.67 -2.67 2.37
C ILE A 118 -1.83 -1.16 2.14
N SER A 119 -1.02 -0.60 1.25
CA SER A 119 -1.17 0.78 0.80
C SER A 119 -0.89 0.88 -0.68
N SER A 120 -1.82 1.40 -1.46
CA SER A 120 -1.68 1.56 -2.91
C SER A 120 -1.82 3.02 -3.33
N GLY A 121 -0.77 3.55 -3.96
CA GLY A 121 -0.75 4.88 -4.58
C GLY A 121 -0.66 6.08 -3.64
N VAL A 122 -0.66 5.89 -2.34
CA VAL A 122 -0.69 6.95 -1.32
C VAL A 122 0.53 7.86 -1.39
N PHE A 123 1.71 7.29 -1.62
CA PHE A 123 2.98 8.01 -1.58
C PHE A 123 3.37 8.67 -2.91
N ASN A 124 2.49 8.66 -3.89
CA ASN A 124 2.76 9.13 -5.25
C ASN A 124 2.48 10.63 -5.46
N ALA A 125 1.99 11.35 -4.44
CA ALA A 125 1.80 12.79 -4.50
C ALA A 125 2.97 13.55 -3.87
N LYS A 126 3.41 14.62 -4.53
CA LYS A 126 4.42 15.51 -3.97
C LYS A 126 3.81 16.33 -2.84
N LEU A 127 4.42 16.27 -1.66
CA LEU A 127 4.01 17.04 -0.50
C LEU A 127 4.43 18.51 -0.63
N PRO A 128 3.60 19.48 -0.22
CA PRO A 128 3.96 20.91 -0.23
C PRO A 128 5.24 21.22 0.52
N SER A 129 5.49 20.58 1.65
CA SER A 129 6.70 20.75 2.45
C SER A 129 7.98 20.18 1.81
N GLY A 130 7.84 19.34 0.79
CA GLY A 130 8.95 18.59 0.19
C GLY A 130 9.50 17.42 1.03
N ASN A 131 8.84 17.08 2.15
CA ASN A 131 9.31 16.06 3.09
C ASN A 131 8.77 14.64 2.78
N ASN A 132 8.57 14.29 1.51
CA ASN A 132 8.03 12.99 1.11
C ASN A 132 8.80 11.82 1.72
N GLU A 133 10.13 11.80 1.64
CA GLU A 133 10.95 10.70 2.18
C GLU A 133 10.78 10.54 3.69
N THR A 134 10.74 11.64 4.44
CA THR A 134 10.51 11.60 5.90
C THR A 134 9.13 11.03 6.21
N HIS A 135 8.11 11.42 5.45
CA HIS A 135 6.75 10.92 5.62
C HIS A 135 6.66 9.44 5.26
N ILE A 136 7.22 9.02 4.12
CA ILE A 136 7.26 7.61 3.71
C ILE A 136 7.95 6.75 4.77
N LYS A 137 9.10 7.19 5.28
CA LYS A 137 9.81 6.46 6.33
C LYS A 137 8.98 6.27 7.60
N ALA A 138 8.31 7.34 8.07
CA ALA A 138 7.42 7.26 9.23
C ALA A 138 6.23 6.33 8.98
N ALA A 139 5.59 6.47 7.81
CA ALA A 139 4.46 5.63 7.43
C ALA A 139 4.84 4.15 7.31
N LEU A 140 5.96 3.82 6.65
CA LEU A 140 6.46 2.44 6.58
C LEU A 140 6.69 1.84 7.96
N GLY A 141 7.27 2.60 8.89
CA GLY A 141 7.48 2.17 10.27
C GLY A 141 6.16 1.85 10.98
N SER A 142 5.18 2.77 10.91
CA SER A 142 3.87 2.58 11.51
C SER A 142 3.07 1.46 10.84
N MET A 143 3.04 1.38 9.52
CA MET A 143 2.39 0.28 8.80
C MET A 143 2.98 -1.08 9.21
N HIS A 144 4.31 -1.16 9.33
CA HIS A 144 4.97 -2.41 9.70
C HIS A 144 4.69 -2.80 11.16
N SER A 145 4.63 -1.84 12.08
CA SER A 145 4.29 -2.13 13.49
C SER A 145 2.85 -2.61 13.69
N HIS A 146 1.93 -2.28 12.77
CA HIS A 146 0.55 -2.74 12.80
C HIS A 146 0.29 -3.99 11.93
N SER A 147 1.31 -4.55 11.29
CA SER A 147 1.19 -5.80 10.54
C SER A 147 1.74 -6.99 11.33
N ARG A 148 1.04 -8.13 11.31
CA ARG A 148 1.51 -9.39 11.90
C ARG A 148 2.31 -10.25 10.93
N ARG A 149 2.03 -10.15 9.63
CA ARG A 149 2.62 -11.00 8.59
C ARG A 149 3.42 -10.23 7.57
N ALA A 150 2.78 -9.23 6.94
CA ALA A 150 3.49 -8.40 5.96
C ALA A 150 2.83 -7.03 5.78
N THR A 151 3.68 -6.07 5.43
CA THR A 151 3.30 -4.77 4.88
C THR A 151 3.55 -4.78 3.39
N CYS A 152 2.55 -4.38 2.58
CA CYS A 152 2.62 -4.34 1.12
C CYS A 152 2.34 -2.91 0.65
N VAL A 153 3.27 -2.31 -0.10
CA VAL A 153 3.16 -0.90 -0.51
C VAL A 153 3.74 -0.69 -1.89
N ASP A 154 3.10 0.17 -2.70
CA ASP A 154 3.62 0.56 -4.01
C ASP A 154 4.06 2.03 -4.09
N PHE A 155 4.87 2.31 -5.09
CA PHE A 155 5.45 3.62 -5.37
C PHE A 155 5.60 3.87 -6.86
N LEU A 156 5.48 5.13 -7.28
CA LEU A 156 6.05 5.57 -8.56
C LEU A 156 7.58 5.53 -8.48
N SER A 157 8.22 4.90 -9.45
CA SER A 157 9.68 4.76 -9.52
C SER A 157 10.35 6.04 -10.05
N THR A 158 11.59 6.29 -9.62
CA THR A 158 12.47 7.28 -10.28
C THR A 158 12.98 6.79 -11.64
N HIS A 159 12.90 5.47 -11.93
CA HIS A 159 13.26 4.89 -13.22
C HIS A 159 12.12 5.07 -14.23
N VAL A 160 11.99 6.28 -14.74
CA VAL A 160 10.93 6.71 -15.68
C VAL A 160 11.52 7.59 -16.78
N ASP A 161 10.84 7.64 -17.92
CA ASP A 161 11.26 8.50 -19.04
C ASP A 161 11.03 9.98 -18.72
N PHE A 162 10.04 10.31 -17.88
CA PHE A 162 9.76 11.65 -17.38
C PHE A 162 9.05 11.62 -16.04
N GLN A 163 9.23 12.66 -15.25
CA GLN A 163 8.50 12.85 -13.97
C GLN A 163 7.37 13.86 -14.16
N LYS A 164 6.15 13.50 -13.73
CA LYS A 164 5.00 14.42 -13.76
C LYS A 164 5.14 15.52 -12.71
N PRO A 165 4.89 16.79 -13.05
CA PRO A 165 4.77 17.84 -12.05
C PRO A 165 3.71 17.48 -11.01
N GLY A 166 4.02 17.63 -9.72
CA GLY A 166 3.11 17.30 -8.62
C GLY A 166 3.06 15.82 -8.23
N ALA A 167 3.74 14.92 -8.95
CA ALA A 167 3.99 13.56 -8.52
C ALA A 167 5.31 13.46 -7.74
N HIS A 168 5.35 12.57 -6.76
CA HIS A 168 6.57 12.14 -6.10
C HIS A 168 6.99 10.80 -6.67
N HIS A 169 8.24 10.72 -7.09
CA HIS A 169 8.86 9.50 -7.58
C HIS A 169 9.89 9.04 -6.58
N THR A 170 9.73 7.83 -6.08
CA THR A 170 10.58 7.25 -5.04
C THR A 170 11.71 6.43 -5.69
N ASP A 171 12.94 6.62 -5.22
CA ASP A 171 14.06 5.77 -5.62
C ASP A 171 13.91 4.37 -5.02
N PRO A 172 13.86 3.30 -5.85
CA PRO A 172 13.69 1.93 -5.35
C PRO A 172 14.79 1.48 -4.41
N GLY A 173 16.04 1.91 -4.65
CA GLY A 173 17.19 1.58 -3.80
C GLY A 173 17.08 2.26 -2.44
N TRP A 174 16.67 3.54 -2.41
CA TRP A 174 16.41 4.25 -1.16
C TRP A 174 15.27 3.58 -0.38
N ALA A 175 14.13 3.31 -1.03
CA ALA A 175 12.97 2.70 -0.37
C ALA A 175 13.32 1.30 0.20
N PHE A 176 14.06 0.49 -0.57
CA PHE A 176 14.58 -0.79 -0.13
C PHE A 176 15.48 -0.64 1.10
N ALA A 177 16.41 0.32 1.10
CA ALA A 177 17.29 0.57 2.23
C ALA A 177 16.53 0.97 3.49
N GLN A 178 15.48 1.84 3.37
CA GLN A 178 14.63 2.18 4.52
C GLN A 178 13.88 0.96 5.05
N ALA A 179 13.29 0.14 4.19
CA ALA A 179 12.56 -1.06 4.58
C ALA A 179 13.47 -2.11 5.25
N LYS A 180 14.73 -2.21 4.84
CA LYS A 180 15.74 -3.11 5.48
C LYS A 180 16.06 -2.76 6.93
N HIS A 181 15.79 -1.54 7.38
CA HIS A 181 15.90 -1.20 8.80
C HIS A 181 14.73 -1.77 9.64
N LEU A 182 13.60 -2.08 9.00
CA LEU A 182 12.40 -2.59 9.66
C LEU A 182 12.35 -4.12 9.68
N THR A 183 12.83 -4.76 8.60
CA THR A 183 12.79 -6.23 8.48
C THR A 183 14.01 -6.79 7.76
N ARG A 184 14.36 -8.04 8.08
CA ARG A 184 15.39 -8.80 7.36
C ARG A 184 14.86 -9.41 6.08
N ARG A 185 13.57 -9.78 6.04
CA ARG A 185 12.93 -10.46 4.91
C ARG A 185 12.10 -9.45 4.11
N LEU A 186 12.62 -9.07 2.96
CA LEU A 186 12.07 -8.02 2.11
C LEU A 186 12.08 -8.47 0.65
N LEU A 187 10.97 -8.22 -0.06
CA LEU A 187 10.87 -8.35 -1.50
C LEU A 187 10.64 -6.97 -2.12
N LEU A 188 11.45 -6.61 -3.12
CA LEU A 188 11.19 -5.51 -4.03
C LEU A 188 10.75 -6.11 -5.37
N ARG A 189 9.57 -5.70 -5.85
CA ARG A 189 8.99 -6.16 -7.10
C ARG A 189 8.83 -5.01 -8.07
N HIS A 190 9.50 -5.04 -9.21
CA HIS A 190 9.47 -4.01 -10.25
C HIS A 190 9.27 -4.65 -11.65
N ASP A 191 8.40 -5.67 -11.71
CA ASP A 191 8.17 -6.52 -12.87
C ASP A 191 6.72 -6.50 -13.39
N TYR A 192 5.82 -5.75 -12.72
CA TYR A 192 4.40 -5.73 -13.05
C TYR A 192 3.95 -4.48 -13.81
N MET A 193 4.62 -3.35 -13.58
CA MET A 193 4.45 -2.12 -14.36
C MET A 193 5.80 -1.43 -14.57
N PRO A 194 6.05 -0.80 -15.74
CA PRO A 194 7.38 -0.29 -16.09
C PRO A 194 7.87 0.88 -15.22
N TYR A 195 6.94 1.61 -14.60
CA TYR A 195 7.25 2.85 -13.88
C TYR A 195 6.88 2.80 -12.40
N GLU A 196 6.57 1.62 -11.89
CA GLU A 196 6.13 1.42 -10.53
C GLU A 196 6.78 0.20 -9.92
N PHE A 197 6.99 0.25 -8.61
CA PHE A 197 7.49 -0.90 -7.87
C PHE A 197 6.71 -1.09 -6.57
N ALA A 198 6.75 -2.30 -6.04
CA ALA A 198 6.16 -2.64 -4.76
C ALA A 198 7.23 -3.18 -3.80
N LEU A 199 7.03 -2.93 -2.51
CA LEU A 199 7.77 -3.52 -1.41
C LEU A 199 6.86 -4.41 -0.58
N PHE A 200 7.39 -5.57 -0.18
CA PHE A 200 6.76 -6.50 0.76
C PHE A 200 7.71 -6.70 1.94
N LEU A 201 7.34 -6.18 3.10
CA LEU A 201 8.08 -6.28 4.34
C LEU A 201 7.48 -7.40 5.18
N TYR A 202 8.16 -8.51 5.33
CA TYR A 202 7.66 -9.67 6.09
C TYR A 202 8.14 -9.62 7.54
N HIS A 203 7.30 -10.08 8.47
CA HIS A 203 7.69 -10.30 9.88
C HIS A 203 8.38 -11.65 10.10
N ASP A 204 8.13 -12.61 9.22
CA ASP A 204 8.80 -13.90 9.28
C ASP A 204 10.24 -13.76 8.78
N ASP A 205 11.20 -13.99 9.67
CA ASP A 205 12.63 -14.00 9.36
C ASP A 205 13.22 -15.42 9.36
N SER A 206 12.36 -16.45 9.38
CA SER A 206 12.77 -17.84 9.34
C SER A 206 13.62 -18.12 8.09
N ILE A 207 14.72 -18.83 8.29
CA ILE A 207 15.56 -19.31 7.19
C ILE A 207 14.86 -20.53 6.59
N SER A 208 14.47 -20.43 5.31
CA SER A 208 13.97 -21.59 4.59
C SER A 208 15.15 -22.51 4.23
N GLU A 209 15.13 -23.73 4.71
CA GLU A 209 16.07 -24.77 4.27
C GLU A 209 15.76 -25.29 2.85
N ARG A 210 14.60 -24.91 2.30
CA ARG A 210 14.22 -25.27 0.94
C ARG A 210 14.82 -24.31 -0.07
N ASN A 211 15.24 -24.86 -1.19
CA ASN A 211 15.65 -24.05 -2.31
C ASN A 211 14.45 -23.23 -2.84
N VAL A 212 14.56 -21.91 -2.86
CA VAL A 212 13.51 -21.00 -3.36
C VAL A 212 13.39 -21.00 -4.88
N PHE A 213 14.37 -21.55 -5.59
CA PHE A 213 14.37 -21.67 -7.04
C PHE A 213 13.94 -23.08 -7.45
N ARG A 214 12.76 -23.22 -8.02
CA ARG A 214 12.22 -24.52 -8.46
C ARG A 214 13.16 -25.28 -9.41
N CYS A 215 13.92 -24.56 -10.22
CA CYS A 215 14.92 -25.16 -11.13
C CYS A 215 16.05 -25.92 -10.43
N PHE A 216 16.23 -25.71 -9.12
CA PHE A 216 17.23 -26.39 -8.32
C PHE A 216 16.63 -27.43 -7.35
N GLU A 217 15.31 -27.63 -7.38
CA GLU A 217 14.68 -28.70 -6.61
C GLU A 217 15.25 -30.06 -7.08
N GLY A 218 15.95 -30.76 -6.20
CA GLY A 218 16.60 -32.05 -6.49
C GLY A 218 18.09 -31.98 -6.79
N THR A 219 18.71 -30.82 -6.84
CA THR A 219 20.16 -30.65 -7.11
C THR A 219 21.00 -30.41 -5.88
N LEU A 220 20.40 -30.37 -4.67
CA LEU A 220 21.20 -30.30 -3.45
C LEU A 220 21.92 -31.64 -3.27
N PRO A 221 23.26 -31.65 -3.18
CA PRO A 221 23.99 -32.85 -2.83
C PRO A 221 23.47 -33.31 -1.46
N GLY A 222 23.06 -34.56 -1.37
CA GLY A 222 22.64 -35.16 -0.12
C GLY A 222 23.70 -34.88 0.93
N GLY A 223 23.26 -34.27 2.04
CA GLY A 223 24.15 -34.07 3.19
C GLY A 223 24.73 -35.43 3.60
N ALA A 224 26.01 -35.51 3.64
CA ALA A 224 26.76 -36.60 4.25
C ALA A 224 26.76 -36.42 5.78
#